data_2f1bc37e6f7b7b80fa5126af2bbe1482
#
_entry.id   2f1bc37e6f7b7b80fa5126af2bbe1482
#
_cell.length_a   1.000
_cell.length_b   1.000
_cell.length_c   1.000
_cell.angle_alpha   90.00
_cell.angle_beta   90.00
_cell.angle_gamma   90.00
#
_symmetry.space_group_name_H-M   'P 1'
#
loop_
_entity.id
_entity.type
_entity.pdbx_description
1 polymer ?
#
loop_
_entity_poly.entity_id
_entity_poly.type
_entity_poly.pdbx_seq_one_letter_code
_entity_poly.pdbx_strand_id
1 'polypeptide(L)'
;TADYLYDYTCMETLQGLSAGELTTIAGRKWRTAYSYPAGTARVGLDDTVWPGAFERMEQFIQDTGLTAADLELNYDDVTGMFGKGELAMYFGSSAGVQMFREQGIDATFLPFFNQNGEKWLMTTPYFQVALNRDLEQDAARREKAMQVLHVMLSEGAQEQILADGQDLLSYSQNVSYHLTDTMKDVRSVVEENHMFIRIASDDFFAISQDVVSKMIAGEYD
;
A
#
# COMPACT_ATOMS: atom_id res chain seq x y z
N THR A 1 -8.06 5.95 -16.72
CA THR A 1 -6.86 6.51 -16.08
C THR A 1 -7.19 6.71 -14.62
N ALA A 2 -6.55 5.95 -13.77
CA ALA A 2 -6.73 6.07 -12.34
C ALA A 2 -6.08 7.38 -11.88
N ASP A 3 -6.85 8.18 -11.16
CA ASP A 3 -6.34 9.41 -10.61
C ASP A 3 -5.50 9.12 -9.37
N TYR A 4 -4.42 9.84 -9.21
CA TYR A 4 -3.49 9.63 -8.11
C TYR A 4 -4.16 9.70 -6.74
N LEU A 5 -4.98 10.73 -6.49
CA LEU A 5 -5.74 10.85 -5.25
C LEU A 5 -6.79 9.75 -5.11
N TYR A 6 -7.34 9.30 -6.21
CA TYR A 6 -8.34 8.25 -6.22
C TYR A 6 -7.77 6.90 -5.80
N ASP A 7 -6.69 6.45 -6.45
CA ASP A 7 -6.16 5.10 -6.24
C ASP A 7 -5.28 4.97 -5.02
N TYR A 8 -4.43 5.96 -4.76
CA TYR A 8 -3.39 5.87 -3.74
C TYR A 8 -3.75 6.62 -2.46
N THR A 9 -4.17 7.87 -2.56
CA THR A 9 -4.35 8.69 -1.37
C THR A 9 -5.53 8.23 -0.53
N CYS A 10 -6.69 7.99 -1.14
CA CYS A 10 -7.88 7.63 -0.39
C CYS A 10 -7.72 6.29 0.33
N MET A 11 -7.30 5.25 -0.39
CA MET A 11 -7.21 3.91 0.17
C MET A 11 -6.01 3.71 1.07
N GLU A 12 -4.85 4.20 0.64
CA GLU A 12 -3.62 4.01 1.38
C GLU A 12 -3.57 4.87 2.62
N THR A 13 -4.05 6.11 2.53
CA THR A 13 -4.12 7.01 3.67
C THR A 13 -5.11 6.50 4.72
N LEU A 14 -6.32 6.13 4.32
CA LEU A 14 -7.32 5.58 5.24
C LEU A 14 -6.78 4.38 6.03
N GLN A 15 -6.12 3.45 5.34
CA GLN A 15 -5.53 2.29 6.00
C GLN A 15 -4.26 2.63 6.76
N GLY A 16 -3.43 3.54 6.27
CA GLY A 16 -2.21 4.00 6.93
C GLY A 16 -2.49 4.70 8.26
N LEU A 17 -3.47 5.59 8.29
CA LEU A 17 -3.91 6.29 9.51
C LEU A 17 -4.48 5.32 10.57
N SER A 18 -4.97 4.17 10.13
CA SER A 18 -5.55 3.12 10.98
C SER A 18 -4.65 1.89 11.11
N ALA A 19 -3.40 1.97 10.66
CA ALA A 19 -2.44 0.88 10.80
C ALA A 19 -2.23 0.54 12.28
N GLY A 20 -1.90 -0.70 12.56
CA GLY A 20 -1.90 -1.20 13.94
C GLY A 20 -3.28 -1.70 14.38
N GLU A 21 -4.36 -0.95 14.19
CA GLU A 21 -5.72 -1.43 14.47
C GLU A 21 -6.19 -2.44 13.44
N LEU A 22 -5.99 -2.16 12.15
CA LEU A 22 -6.33 -3.07 11.05
C LEU A 22 -5.57 -4.40 11.11
N THR A 23 -4.42 -4.44 11.76
CA THR A 23 -3.61 -5.64 11.97
C THR A 23 -4.06 -6.45 13.18
N THR A 24 -4.96 -5.92 14.02
CA THR A 24 -5.52 -6.61 15.19
C THR A 24 -6.39 -7.81 14.79
N ILE A 25 -6.70 -8.65 15.79
CA ILE A 25 -7.64 -9.77 15.59
C ILE A 25 -9.01 -9.25 15.16
N ALA A 26 -9.47 -8.13 15.71
CA ALA A 26 -10.76 -7.52 15.35
C ALA A 26 -10.77 -7.07 13.88
N GLY A 27 -9.75 -6.37 13.42
CA GLY A 27 -9.61 -5.95 12.02
C GLY A 27 -9.54 -7.14 11.06
N ARG A 28 -8.80 -8.20 11.43
CA ARG A 28 -8.74 -9.42 10.62
C ARG A 28 -10.08 -10.16 10.56
N LYS A 29 -10.80 -10.24 11.67
CA LYS A 29 -12.14 -10.87 11.70
C LYS A 29 -13.12 -10.13 10.81
N TRP A 30 -13.13 -8.81 10.85
CA TRP A 30 -13.99 -8.03 9.97
C TRP A 30 -13.68 -8.30 8.50
N ARG A 31 -12.41 -8.26 8.10
CA ARG A 31 -11.99 -8.55 6.72
C ARG A 31 -12.44 -9.95 6.27
N THR A 32 -12.32 -10.95 7.14
CA THR A 32 -12.76 -12.32 6.85
C THR A 32 -14.27 -12.39 6.70
N ALA A 33 -15.03 -11.77 7.59
CA ALA A 33 -16.48 -11.75 7.55
C ALA A 33 -17.01 -11.03 6.30
N TYR A 34 -16.34 -9.96 5.87
CA TYR A 34 -16.69 -9.26 4.64
C TYR A 34 -16.41 -10.09 3.38
N SER A 35 -15.30 -10.82 3.36
CA SER A 35 -14.86 -11.62 2.20
C SER A 35 -15.68 -12.91 2.00
N TYR A 36 -16.42 -13.36 3.01
CA TYR A 36 -17.21 -14.61 2.97
C TYR A 36 -18.70 -14.35 3.30
N PRO A 37 -19.46 -13.78 2.36
CA PRO A 37 -20.83 -13.34 2.64
C PRO A 37 -21.84 -14.47 2.82
N ALA A 38 -21.56 -15.69 2.37
CA ALA A 38 -22.50 -16.78 2.39
C ALA A 38 -22.50 -17.52 3.74
N GLY A 39 -23.45 -17.20 4.60
CA GLY A 39 -23.78 -17.98 5.81
C GLY A 39 -23.02 -17.61 7.08
N THR A 40 -22.17 -16.57 7.06
CA THR A 40 -21.55 -16.03 8.26
C THR A 40 -22.36 -14.85 8.81
N ALA A 41 -22.40 -14.67 10.13
CA ALA A 41 -22.98 -13.48 10.74
C ALA A 41 -22.26 -12.25 10.19
N ARG A 42 -22.99 -11.34 9.54
CA ARG A 42 -22.47 -10.07 9.08
C ARG A 42 -22.09 -9.24 10.31
N VAL A 43 -20.84 -8.82 10.36
CA VAL A 43 -20.39 -7.83 11.32
C VAL A 43 -20.70 -6.46 10.73
N GLY A 44 -21.44 -5.63 11.46
CA GLY A 44 -21.67 -4.24 11.05
C GLY A 44 -20.38 -3.44 11.07
N LEU A 45 -20.31 -2.38 10.29
CA LEU A 45 -19.14 -1.48 10.31
C LEU A 45 -18.97 -0.82 11.69
N ASP A 46 -20.07 -0.50 12.35
CA ASP A 46 -20.09 0.17 13.67
C ASP A 46 -19.39 -0.63 14.78
N ASP A 47 -19.34 -1.94 14.63
CA ASP A 47 -18.69 -2.84 15.59
C ASP A 47 -17.20 -3.11 15.25
N THR A 48 -16.62 -2.29 14.38
CA THR A 48 -15.26 -2.49 13.86
C THR A 48 -14.38 -1.27 14.09
N VAL A 49 -13.14 -1.30 13.58
CA VAL A 49 -12.19 -0.18 13.61
C VAL A 49 -12.48 0.88 12.53
N TRP A 50 -13.40 0.63 11.61
CA TRP A 50 -13.64 1.47 10.45
C TRP A 50 -14.26 2.84 10.77
N PRO A 51 -15.22 3.00 11.69
CA PRO A 51 -15.70 4.34 12.05
C PRO A 51 -14.55 5.26 12.47
N GLY A 52 -13.69 4.80 13.38
CA GLY A 52 -12.52 5.58 13.77
C GLY A 52 -11.50 5.82 12.64
N ALA A 53 -11.43 4.93 11.64
CA ALA A 53 -10.60 5.14 10.47
C ALA A 53 -11.13 6.30 9.59
N PHE A 54 -12.45 6.37 9.38
CA PHE A 54 -13.08 7.44 8.64
C PHE A 54 -13.02 8.77 9.40
N GLU A 55 -13.20 8.80 10.71
CA GLU A 55 -13.01 10.00 11.54
C GLU A 55 -11.59 10.56 11.39
N ARG A 56 -10.58 9.70 11.38
CA ARG A 56 -9.18 10.11 11.14
C ARG A 56 -8.96 10.62 9.73
N MET A 57 -9.63 10.03 8.75
CA MET A 57 -9.56 10.52 7.37
C MET A 57 -10.18 11.90 7.23
N GLU A 58 -11.31 12.14 7.88
CA GLU A 58 -11.92 13.45 7.94
C GLU A 58 -10.97 14.50 8.55
N GLN A 59 -10.35 14.17 9.68
CA GLN A 59 -9.35 15.04 10.31
C GLN A 59 -8.16 15.29 9.37
N PHE A 60 -7.67 14.27 8.70
CA PHE A 60 -6.58 14.40 7.73
C PHE A 60 -6.95 15.34 6.57
N ILE A 61 -8.17 15.23 6.03
CA ILE A 61 -8.67 16.13 4.98
C ILE A 61 -8.70 17.57 5.47
N GLN A 62 -9.20 17.81 6.70
CA GLN A 62 -9.25 19.14 7.30
C GLN A 62 -7.84 19.71 7.52
N ASP A 63 -6.92 18.93 8.07
CA ASP A 63 -5.55 19.34 8.39
C ASP A 63 -4.73 19.64 7.14
N THR A 64 -4.94 18.90 6.06
CA THR A 64 -4.21 19.06 4.79
C THR A 64 -4.87 20.08 3.86
N GLY A 65 -6.13 20.41 4.09
CA GLY A 65 -6.88 21.32 3.23
C GLY A 65 -7.21 20.76 1.85
N LEU A 66 -7.30 19.42 1.71
CA LEU A 66 -7.72 18.78 0.47
C LEU A 66 -9.12 19.25 0.03
N THR A 67 -9.27 19.46 -1.26
CA THR A 67 -10.50 19.97 -1.88
C THR A 67 -10.91 19.13 -3.09
N ALA A 68 -12.12 19.35 -3.58
CA ALA A 68 -12.61 18.70 -4.79
C ALA A 68 -11.70 18.94 -6.02
N ALA A 69 -10.99 20.06 -6.09
CA ALA A 69 -10.06 20.33 -7.18
C ALA A 69 -8.85 19.38 -7.18
N ASP A 70 -8.45 18.89 -6.01
CA ASP A 70 -7.31 17.96 -5.89
C ASP A 70 -7.66 16.58 -6.40
N LEU A 71 -8.94 16.23 -6.49
CA LEU A 71 -9.41 14.95 -7.06
C LEU A 71 -9.18 14.84 -8.59
N GLU A 72 -8.94 15.96 -9.26
CA GLU A 72 -8.67 16.00 -10.71
C GLU A 72 -7.19 15.71 -11.05
N LEU A 73 -6.30 15.73 -10.05
CA LEU A 73 -4.87 15.48 -10.25
C LEU A 73 -4.59 13.99 -10.50
N ASN A 74 -3.76 13.73 -11.50
CA ASN A 74 -3.25 12.37 -11.76
C ASN A 74 -1.83 12.18 -11.21
N TYR A 75 -1.31 10.97 -11.34
CA TYR A 75 0.03 10.63 -10.83
C TYR A 75 1.14 11.48 -11.45
N ASP A 76 1.06 11.76 -12.75
CA ASP A 76 2.09 12.55 -13.45
C ASP A 76 2.04 14.02 -13.03
N ASP A 77 0.85 14.56 -12.78
CA ASP A 77 0.69 15.92 -12.25
C ASP A 77 1.36 16.05 -10.89
N VAL A 78 1.03 15.16 -9.95
CA VAL A 78 1.55 15.19 -8.58
C VAL A 78 3.06 14.97 -8.53
N THR A 79 3.58 14.01 -9.28
CA THR A 79 5.03 13.78 -9.36
C THR A 79 5.76 14.94 -10.02
N GLY A 80 5.14 15.56 -11.03
CA GLY A 80 5.66 16.78 -11.67
C GLY A 80 5.69 17.97 -10.72
N MET A 81 4.66 18.16 -9.91
CA MET A 81 4.60 19.22 -8.88
C MET A 81 5.65 18.99 -7.78
N PHE A 82 5.81 17.75 -7.31
CA PHE A 82 6.84 17.42 -6.33
C PHE A 82 8.25 17.67 -6.90
N GLY A 83 8.49 17.24 -8.13
CA GLY A 83 9.77 17.46 -8.82
C GLY A 83 10.14 18.93 -9.00
N LYS A 84 9.15 19.83 -9.08
CA LYS A 84 9.34 21.29 -9.15
C LYS A 84 9.43 21.97 -7.78
N GLY A 85 9.23 21.23 -6.69
CA GLY A 85 9.17 21.80 -5.34
C GLY A 85 7.86 22.52 -5.02
N GLU A 86 6.81 22.29 -5.78
CA GLU A 86 5.46 22.82 -5.55
C GLU A 86 4.71 22.03 -4.47
N LEU A 87 5.11 20.78 -4.23
CA LEU A 87 4.63 19.92 -3.15
C LEU A 87 5.79 19.54 -2.22
N ALA A 88 5.55 19.64 -0.92
CA ALA A 88 6.50 19.20 0.10
C ALA A 88 6.48 17.67 0.30
N MET A 89 5.33 17.04 0.09
CA MET A 89 5.10 15.60 0.28
C MET A 89 4.10 15.09 -0.74
N TYR A 90 4.21 13.83 -1.09
CA TYR A 90 3.18 13.11 -1.85
C TYR A 90 3.21 11.62 -1.48
N PHE A 91 2.14 10.91 -1.78
CA PHE A 91 2.09 9.47 -1.59
C PHE A 91 2.78 8.74 -2.74
N GLY A 92 3.76 7.90 -2.40
CA GLY A 92 4.54 7.19 -3.41
C GLY A 92 5.20 5.93 -2.84
N SER A 93 5.99 5.29 -3.66
CA SER A 93 6.74 4.08 -3.29
C SER A 93 8.23 4.37 -3.10
N SER A 94 8.96 3.43 -2.49
CA SER A 94 10.42 3.48 -2.37
C SER A 94 11.11 3.69 -3.73
N ALA A 95 10.61 3.06 -4.79
CA ALA A 95 11.12 3.26 -6.15
C ALA A 95 10.97 4.71 -6.65
N GLY A 96 9.89 5.41 -6.27
CA GLY A 96 9.69 6.83 -6.60
C GLY A 96 10.75 7.72 -5.96
N VAL A 97 11.14 7.45 -4.74
CA VAL A 97 12.20 8.22 -4.06
C VAL A 97 13.53 8.13 -4.82
N GLN A 98 13.90 6.93 -5.24
CA GLN A 98 15.13 6.75 -6.03
C GLN A 98 15.10 7.55 -7.34
N MET A 99 13.98 7.51 -8.05
CA MET A 99 13.78 8.27 -9.29
C MET A 99 14.03 9.78 -9.09
N PHE A 100 13.56 10.37 -8.00
CA PHE A 100 13.79 11.79 -7.71
C PHE A 100 15.22 12.08 -7.33
N ARG A 101 15.89 11.21 -6.58
CA ARG A 101 17.30 11.36 -6.24
C ARG A 101 18.21 11.29 -7.46
N GLU A 102 17.91 10.43 -8.43
CA GLU A 102 18.62 10.38 -9.71
C GLU A 102 18.46 11.68 -10.52
N GLN A 103 17.38 12.41 -10.30
CA GLN A 103 17.17 13.76 -10.86
C GLN A 103 17.80 14.88 -10.02
N GLY A 104 18.51 14.54 -8.94
CA GLY A 104 19.16 15.50 -8.05
C GLY A 104 18.22 16.14 -7.00
N ILE A 105 17.04 15.58 -6.81
CA ILE A 105 16.07 16.01 -5.80
C ILE A 105 16.34 15.25 -4.51
N ASP A 106 16.60 15.96 -3.41
CA ASP A 106 16.82 15.33 -2.09
C ASP A 106 15.49 14.89 -1.47
N ALA A 107 15.04 13.72 -1.90
CA ALA A 107 13.81 13.09 -1.41
C ALA A 107 14.15 12.01 -0.39
N THR A 108 13.26 11.80 0.58
CA THR A 108 13.31 10.71 1.57
C THR A 108 11.94 10.06 1.70
N PHE A 109 11.92 8.84 2.21
CA PHE A 109 10.69 8.08 2.41
C PHE A 109 10.24 8.21 3.87
N LEU A 110 8.97 8.56 4.08
CA LEU A 110 8.38 8.71 5.41
C LEU A 110 7.33 7.63 5.68
N PRO A 111 7.17 7.18 6.93
CA PRO A 111 6.13 6.25 7.32
C PRO A 111 4.79 6.96 7.47
N PHE A 112 3.69 6.19 7.49
CA PHE A 112 2.44 6.64 8.06
C PHE A 112 2.55 6.77 9.58
N PHE A 113 1.84 7.73 10.15
CA PHE A 113 1.66 7.87 11.57
C PHE A 113 0.20 7.56 11.91
N ASN A 114 -0.02 6.51 12.70
CA ASN A 114 -1.37 6.19 13.17
C ASN A 114 -1.79 7.14 14.31
N GLN A 115 -3.01 6.96 14.82
CA GLN A 115 -3.57 7.77 15.91
C GLN A 115 -2.73 7.79 17.19
N ASN A 116 -1.92 6.77 17.41
CA ASN A 116 -1.05 6.68 18.59
C ASN A 116 0.34 7.29 18.33
N GLY A 117 0.58 7.86 17.16
CA GLY A 117 1.88 8.34 16.73
C GLY A 117 2.87 7.23 16.40
N GLU A 118 2.41 5.99 16.26
CA GLU A 118 3.24 4.86 15.85
C GLU A 118 3.51 4.93 14.34
N LYS A 119 4.72 4.56 13.97
CA LYS A 119 5.16 4.55 12.58
C LYS A 119 4.82 3.22 11.92
N TRP A 120 4.21 3.29 10.74
CA TRP A 120 3.82 2.12 9.96
C TRP A 120 4.19 2.29 8.48
N LEU A 121 4.53 1.18 7.82
CA LEU A 121 4.72 1.13 6.37
C LEU A 121 3.66 0.22 5.74
N MET A 122 3.11 0.67 4.63
CA MET A 122 2.34 -0.19 3.77
C MET A 122 3.29 -0.96 2.86
N THR A 123 3.07 -2.27 2.76
CA THR A 123 3.78 -3.14 1.83
C THR A 123 2.80 -3.78 0.85
N THR A 124 3.26 -4.00 -0.36
CA THR A 124 2.51 -4.77 -1.36
C THR A 124 3.45 -5.77 -2.02
N PRO A 125 2.98 -6.95 -2.43
CA PRO A 125 3.76 -7.81 -3.29
C PRO A 125 4.10 -7.06 -4.58
N TYR A 126 5.37 -6.87 -4.86
CA TYR A 126 5.82 -6.18 -6.07
C TYR A 126 5.55 -7.03 -7.32
N PHE A 127 5.75 -8.34 -7.22
CA PHE A 127 5.43 -9.28 -8.27
C PHE A 127 4.39 -10.29 -7.78
N GLN A 128 3.40 -10.53 -8.62
CA GLN A 128 2.44 -11.60 -8.46
C GLN A 128 2.58 -12.54 -9.65
N VAL A 129 2.77 -13.82 -9.38
CA VAL A 129 2.90 -14.85 -10.40
C VAL A 129 1.70 -15.78 -10.32
N ALA A 130 0.96 -15.89 -11.39
CA ALA A 130 -0.12 -16.86 -11.54
C ALA A 130 0.23 -17.89 -12.60
N LEU A 131 -0.10 -19.13 -12.32
CA LEU A 131 -0.01 -20.20 -13.32
C LEU A 131 -1.35 -20.31 -14.06
N ASN A 132 -1.27 -20.45 -15.39
CA ASN A 132 -2.47 -20.64 -16.19
C ASN A 132 -3.12 -21.99 -15.84
N ARG A 133 -4.44 -21.97 -15.63
CA ARG A 133 -5.23 -23.16 -15.30
C ARG A 133 -5.13 -24.26 -16.35
N ASP A 134 -4.95 -23.92 -17.63
CA ASP A 134 -4.81 -24.90 -18.71
C ASP A 134 -3.61 -25.83 -18.53
N LEU A 135 -2.64 -25.44 -17.70
CA LEU A 135 -1.51 -26.32 -17.31
C LEU A 135 -1.94 -27.56 -16.51
N GLU A 136 -3.16 -27.59 -15.96
CA GLU A 136 -3.70 -28.78 -15.30
C GLU A 136 -3.84 -29.95 -16.28
N GLN A 137 -4.03 -29.66 -17.56
CA GLN A 137 -4.24 -30.64 -18.63
C GLN A 137 -2.95 -31.05 -19.34
N ASP A 138 -1.82 -30.38 -19.07
CA ASP A 138 -0.49 -30.65 -19.67
C ASP A 138 0.56 -30.78 -18.59
N ALA A 139 0.77 -32.02 -18.12
CA ALA A 139 1.70 -32.31 -17.02
C ALA A 139 3.14 -31.88 -17.33
N ALA A 140 3.60 -32.08 -18.58
CA ALA A 140 4.97 -31.74 -18.97
C ALA A 140 5.18 -30.21 -18.99
N ARG A 141 4.21 -29.46 -19.51
CA ARG A 141 4.25 -28.02 -19.52
C ARG A 141 4.12 -27.44 -18.12
N ARG A 142 3.26 -28.03 -17.29
CA ARG A 142 3.12 -27.65 -15.87
C ARG A 142 4.43 -27.84 -15.11
N GLU A 143 5.11 -28.97 -15.29
CA GLU A 143 6.39 -29.22 -14.64
C GLU A 143 7.44 -28.17 -15.01
N LYS A 144 7.55 -27.79 -16.28
CA LYS A 144 8.44 -26.72 -16.72
C LYS A 144 8.06 -25.36 -16.12
N ALA A 145 6.79 -25.04 -16.07
CA ALA A 145 6.31 -23.80 -15.44
C ALA A 145 6.65 -23.76 -13.95
N MET A 146 6.50 -24.87 -13.24
CA MET A 146 6.90 -25.00 -11.83
C MET A 146 8.42 -24.87 -11.65
N GLN A 147 9.24 -25.41 -12.55
CA GLN A 147 10.69 -25.22 -12.50
C GLN A 147 11.07 -23.75 -12.65
N VAL A 148 10.45 -23.03 -13.58
CA VAL A 148 10.66 -21.57 -13.74
C VAL A 148 10.26 -20.83 -12.46
N LEU A 149 9.09 -21.14 -11.91
CA LEU A 149 8.61 -20.55 -10.69
C LEU A 149 9.58 -20.80 -9.51
N HIS A 150 10.09 -22.02 -9.37
CA HIS A 150 11.08 -22.34 -8.33
C HIS A 150 12.37 -21.53 -8.50
N VAL A 151 12.84 -21.33 -9.74
CA VAL A 151 14.00 -20.47 -9.99
C VAL A 151 13.71 -19.02 -9.57
N MET A 152 12.57 -18.46 -9.99
CA MET A 152 12.19 -17.10 -9.63
C MET A 152 12.05 -16.88 -8.12
N LEU A 153 11.60 -17.91 -7.41
CA LEU A 153 11.41 -17.89 -5.96
C LEU A 153 12.65 -18.36 -5.17
N SER A 154 13.75 -18.71 -5.85
CA SER A 154 14.99 -19.13 -5.18
C SER A 154 15.67 -17.96 -4.45
N GLU A 155 16.41 -18.25 -3.41
CA GLU A 155 17.20 -17.27 -2.66
C GLU A 155 18.15 -16.50 -3.59
N GLY A 156 18.85 -17.18 -4.49
CA GLY A 156 19.75 -16.52 -5.44
C GLY A 156 19.06 -15.57 -6.42
N ALA A 157 17.84 -15.87 -6.86
CA ALA A 157 17.07 -14.95 -7.68
C ALA A 157 16.58 -13.73 -6.86
N GLN A 158 16.19 -13.96 -5.60
CA GLN A 158 15.80 -12.89 -4.69
C GLN A 158 16.98 -11.96 -4.36
N GLU A 159 18.16 -12.50 -4.13
CA GLU A 159 19.40 -11.73 -3.94
C GLU A 159 19.69 -10.84 -5.15
N GLN A 160 19.53 -11.36 -6.35
CA GLN A 160 19.72 -10.58 -7.59
C GLN A 160 18.70 -9.43 -7.71
N ILE A 161 17.42 -9.68 -7.41
CA ILE A 161 16.37 -8.67 -7.44
C ILE A 161 16.68 -7.55 -6.42
N LEU A 162 17.16 -7.92 -5.23
CA LEU A 162 17.50 -6.97 -4.17
C LEU A 162 18.80 -6.20 -4.44
N ALA A 163 19.72 -6.77 -5.23
CA ALA A 163 21.00 -6.15 -5.56
C ALA A 163 20.86 -4.87 -6.39
N ASP A 164 19.73 -4.68 -7.08
CA ASP A 164 19.49 -3.48 -7.90
C ASP A 164 19.19 -2.22 -7.06
N GLY A 165 19.21 -2.30 -5.73
CA GLY A 165 19.12 -1.15 -4.84
C GLY A 165 17.78 -0.42 -4.83
N GLN A 166 16.69 -1.12 -5.13
CA GLN A 166 15.34 -0.54 -5.18
C GLN A 166 14.61 -0.55 -3.82
N ASP A 167 15.34 -0.76 -2.72
CA ASP A 167 14.78 -0.82 -1.36
C ASP A 167 13.60 -1.82 -1.23
N LEU A 168 13.73 -2.96 -1.90
CA LEU A 168 12.77 -4.06 -1.85
C LEU A 168 13.08 -4.98 -0.68
N LEU A 169 12.04 -5.64 -0.16
CA LEU A 169 12.17 -6.67 0.86
C LEU A 169 11.95 -8.04 0.23
N SER A 170 12.75 -9.04 0.61
CA SER A 170 12.51 -10.42 0.23
C SER A 170 11.37 -11.03 1.04
N TYR A 171 10.60 -11.91 0.42
CA TYR A 171 9.68 -12.79 1.14
C TYR A 171 10.44 -13.93 1.86
N SER A 172 11.68 -14.20 1.49
CA SER A 172 12.52 -15.22 2.13
C SER A 172 13.26 -14.62 3.34
N GLN A 173 13.14 -15.26 4.49
CA GLN A 173 13.85 -14.87 5.71
C GLN A 173 15.37 -15.14 5.62
N ASN A 174 15.82 -15.96 4.67
CA ASN A 174 17.23 -16.31 4.48
C ASN A 174 17.97 -15.30 3.60
N VAL A 175 17.23 -14.43 2.91
CA VAL A 175 17.81 -13.41 2.03
C VAL A 175 17.88 -12.09 2.77
N SER A 176 19.09 -11.61 2.98
CA SER A 176 19.33 -10.31 3.61
C SER A 176 18.91 -9.19 2.66
N TYR A 177 18.20 -8.22 3.17
CA TYR A 177 17.88 -7.00 2.45
C TYR A 177 18.83 -5.87 2.85
N HIS A 178 19.02 -4.92 1.97
CA HIS A 178 19.80 -3.71 2.23
C HIS A 178 18.93 -2.48 1.97
N LEU A 179 18.68 -1.71 3.01
CA LEU A 179 18.00 -0.43 2.88
C LEU A 179 19.01 0.67 2.59
N THR A 180 18.81 1.39 1.51
CA THR A 180 19.63 2.54 1.14
C THR A 180 19.38 3.73 2.06
N ASP A 181 20.11 4.81 1.88
CA ASP A 181 19.91 6.05 2.65
C ASP A 181 18.57 6.72 2.38
N THR A 182 17.89 6.36 1.28
CA THR A 182 16.52 6.82 1.00
C THR A 182 15.53 6.34 2.05
N MET A 183 15.79 5.17 2.63
CA MET A 183 14.95 4.51 3.62
C MET A 183 15.41 4.74 5.07
N LYS A 184 16.35 5.67 5.32
CA LYS A 184 16.93 5.89 6.65
C LYS A 184 15.87 6.18 7.73
N ASP A 185 14.83 6.95 7.38
CA ASP A 185 13.79 7.40 8.31
C ASP A 185 12.73 6.34 8.60
N VAL A 186 12.72 5.24 7.84
CA VAL A 186 11.81 4.11 8.01
C VAL A 186 12.52 2.80 8.35
N ARG A 187 13.83 2.81 8.50
CA ARG A 187 14.62 1.61 8.82
C ARG A 187 14.12 0.89 10.07
N SER A 188 13.89 1.62 11.16
CA SER A 188 13.37 1.04 12.39
C SER A 188 11.99 0.41 12.21
N VAL A 189 11.15 1.00 11.37
CA VAL A 189 9.80 0.48 11.08
C VAL A 189 9.87 -0.89 10.40
N VAL A 190 10.84 -1.07 9.48
CA VAL A 190 11.10 -2.35 8.83
C VAL A 190 11.67 -3.37 9.83
N GLU A 191 12.67 -2.97 10.62
CA GLU A 191 13.32 -3.84 11.60
C GLU A 191 12.37 -4.30 12.72
N GLU A 192 11.44 -3.45 13.14
CA GLU A 192 10.40 -3.75 14.13
C GLU A 192 9.18 -4.47 13.53
N ASN A 193 9.19 -4.70 12.20
CA ASN A 193 8.08 -5.32 11.46
C ASN A 193 6.73 -4.58 11.64
N HIS A 194 6.78 -3.26 11.77
CA HIS A 194 5.59 -2.41 11.76
C HIS A 194 5.11 -2.17 10.32
N MET A 195 4.82 -3.27 9.63
CA MET A 195 4.38 -3.26 8.24
C MET A 195 3.00 -3.89 8.12
N PHE A 196 2.19 -3.38 7.20
CA PHE A 196 0.90 -3.95 6.88
C PHE A 196 0.72 -4.11 5.37
N ILE A 197 -0.08 -5.10 4.99
CA ILE A 197 -0.51 -5.28 3.61
C ILE A 197 -1.90 -4.68 3.50
N ARG A 198 -2.09 -3.77 2.54
CA ARG A 198 -3.39 -3.14 2.32
C ARG A 198 -4.48 -4.17 2.03
N ILE A 199 -5.69 -3.87 2.44
CA ILE A 199 -6.87 -4.61 2.01
C ILE A 199 -7.16 -4.17 0.58
N ALA A 200 -7.17 -5.12 -0.34
CA ALA A 200 -7.37 -4.87 -1.76
C ALA A 200 -8.44 -5.82 -2.30
N SER A 201 -9.68 -5.67 -1.83
CA SER A 201 -10.83 -6.26 -2.52
C SER A 201 -11.46 -5.19 -3.39
N ASP A 202 -11.83 -5.53 -4.62
CA ASP A 202 -12.38 -4.59 -5.60
C ASP A 202 -13.59 -3.81 -5.04
N ASP A 203 -14.50 -4.51 -4.36
CA ASP A 203 -15.69 -3.88 -3.77
C ASP A 203 -15.32 -2.89 -2.66
N PHE A 204 -14.40 -3.28 -1.76
CA PHE A 204 -13.97 -2.41 -0.68
C PHE A 204 -13.22 -1.19 -1.22
N PHE A 205 -12.40 -1.39 -2.23
CA PHE A 205 -11.66 -0.34 -2.90
C PHE A 205 -12.62 0.69 -3.50
N ALA A 206 -13.59 0.25 -4.32
CA ALA A 206 -14.54 1.14 -4.97
C ALA A 206 -15.41 1.92 -3.96
N ILE A 207 -15.89 1.26 -2.89
CA ILE A 207 -16.72 1.90 -1.87
C ILE A 207 -15.91 2.94 -1.08
N SER A 208 -14.69 2.60 -0.64
CA SER A 208 -13.89 3.55 0.14
C SER A 208 -13.41 4.73 -0.70
N GLN A 209 -13.13 4.54 -1.98
CA GLN A 209 -12.85 5.65 -2.89
C GLN A 209 -14.05 6.60 -3.01
N ASP A 210 -15.25 6.06 -3.26
CA ASP A 210 -16.47 6.86 -3.37
C ASP A 210 -16.73 7.67 -2.09
N VAL A 211 -16.63 7.01 -0.93
CA VAL A 211 -16.85 7.67 0.37
C VAL A 211 -15.82 8.78 0.61
N VAL A 212 -14.52 8.47 0.47
CA VAL A 212 -13.47 9.46 0.75
C VAL A 212 -13.48 10.60 -0.27
N SER A 213 -13.78 10.34 -1.54
CA SER A 213 -13.92 11.40 -2.54
C SER A 213 -15.05 12.36 -2.19
N LYS A 214 -16.18 11.84 -1.71
CA LYS A 214 -17.30 12.68 -1.25
C LYS A 214 -16.98 13.43 0.04
N MET A 215 -16.21 12.84 0.95
CA MET A 215 -15.68 13.55 2.12
C MET A 215 -14.80 14.73 1.70
N ILE A 216 -13.88 14.55 0.76
CA ILE A 216 -13.02 15.59 0.21
C ILE A 216 -13.85 16.69 -0.50
N ALA A 217 -14.89 16.31 -1.22
CA ALA A 217 -15.80 17.23 -1.89
C ALA A 217 -16.77 17.95 -0.93
N GLY A 218 -16.81 17.54 0.35
CA GLY A 218 -17.76 18.11 1.32
C GLY A 218 -19.21 17.66 1.11
N GLU A 219 -19.43 16.50 0.51
CA GLU A 219 -20.74 15.93 0.21
C GLU A 219 -21.29 15.01 1.32
N TYR A 220 -20.50 14.76 2.35
CA TYR A 220 -20.88 14.03 3.56
C TYR A 220 -20.63 14.87 4.80
N ASP A 221 -21.57 14.79 5.74
CA ASP A 221 -21.46 15.34 7.10
C ASP A 221 -20.81 14.30 8.03
#